data_67dbb3fe298049a424d6b3766be01f16
#
_entry.id   67dbb3fe298049a424d6b3766be01f16
#
_cell.length_a   1.000
_cell.length_b   1.000
_cell.length_c   1.000
_cell.angle_alpha   90.00
_cell.angle_beta   90.00
_cell.angle_gamma   90.00
#
_symmetry.space_group_name_H-M   'P 1'
#
loop_
_entity.id
_entity.type
_entity.pdbx_description
1 polymer ?
#
loop_
_entity_poly.entity_id
_entity_poly.type
_entity_poly.pdbx_seq_one_letter_code
_entity_poly.pdbx_strand_id
1 'polypeptide(L)'
;MARISIIGSGNMARAIGSRAIAGGNTVEIIGRNPDKSAALARGLGGDTTTGTWGTRPTGDIVILAVLFAAAVPVVRDFGEALAGKIVVDITNPFTPDATGLAVPAGSSVATQIAEAAPESTHVIKAFNTLFSHVLASGNPVDVFLAGDDPKAKQSLAAFITSLGLRPRDAGDLSMAHWLESASLLEMGLARTGLGFNIALAVDTRVAA
;
A
#
# COMPACT_ATOMS: atom_id res chain seq x y z
N MET A 1 -13.68 -12.41 2.30
CA MET A 1 -12.93 -12.56 1.05
C MET A 1 -13.00 -11.23 0.31
N ALA A 2 -11.86 -10.57 0.07
CA ALA A 2 -11.81 -9.30 -0.63
C ALA A 2 -11.32 -9.50 -2.07
N ARG A 3 -11.70 -8.57 -2.98
CA ARG A 3 -11.19 -8.50 -4.35
C ARG A 3 -10.20 -7.35 -4.43
N ILE A 4 -8.95 -7.67 -4.77
CA ILE A 4 -7.84 -6.73 -4.74
C ILE A 4 -7.26 -6.58 -6.14
N SER A 5 -7.06 -5.34 -6.58
CA SER A 5 -6.24 -5.04 -7.76
C SER A 5 -4.92 -4.40 -7.31
N ILE A 6 -3.80 -4.90 -7.79
CA ILE A 6 -2.47 -4.35 -7.50
C ILE A 6 -1.91 -3.73 -8.78
N ILE A 7 -1.71 -2.41 -8.76
CA ILE A 7 -1.08 -1.68 -9.85
C ILE A 7 0.43 -1.65 -9.61
N GLY A 8 1.16 -2.46 -10.35
CA GLY A 8 2.59 -2.69 -10.22
C GLY A 8 2.95 -4.17 -10.15
N SER A 9 4.20 -4.51 -10.42
CA SER A 9 4.70 -5.90 -10.48
C SER A 9 6.04 -6.09 -9.76
N GLY A 10 6.36 -5.19 -8.81
CA GLY A 10 7.59 -5.23 -8.03
C GLY A 10 7.49 -6.12 -6.78
N ASN A 11 8.50 -6.00 -5.90
CA ASN A 11 8.63 -6.81 -4.68
C ASN A 11 7.46 -6.61 -3.71
N MET A 12 6.96 -5.36 -3.54
CA MET A 12 5.79 -5.09 -2.69
C MET A 12 4.53 -5.73 -3.26
N ALA A 13 4.31 -5.62 -4.59
CA ALA A 13 3.18 -6.27 -5.25
C ALA A 13 3.20 -7.79 -5.03
N ARG A 14 4.38 -8.41 -5.14
CA ARG A 14 4.57 -9.84 -4.86
C ARG A 14 4.27 -10.19 -3.41
N ALA A 15 4.84 -9.44 -2.45
CA ALA A 15 4.70 -9.73 -1.02
C ALA A 15 3.23 -9.58 -0.56
N ILE A 16 2.56 -8.49 -0.95
CA ILE A 16 1.14 -8.27 -0.62
C ILE A 16 0.27 -9.31 -1.34
N GLY A 17 0.51 -9.55 -2.64
CA GLY A 17 -0.25 -10.53 -3.43
C GLY A 17 -0.14 -11.95 -2.87
N SER A 18 1.06 -12.40 -2.47
CA SER A 18 1.25 -13.73 -1.85
C SER A 18 0.45 -13.87 -0.56
N ARG A 19 0.47 -12.86 0.31
CA ARG A 19 -0.33 -12.87 1.54
C ARG A 19 -1.83 -12.79 1.25
N ALA A 20 -2.23 -12.03 0.21
CA ALA A 20 -3.63 -11.93 -0.18
C ALA A 20 -4.18 -13.29 -0.63
N ILE A 21 -3.46 -14.01 -1.47
CA ILE A 21 -3.85 -15.36 -1.90
C ILE A 21 -3.89 -16.33 -0.71
N ALA A 22 -2.85 -16.31 0.14
CA ALA A 22 -2.82 -17.15 1.35
C ALA A 22 -3.98 -16.86 2.31
N GLY A 23 -4.44 -15.60 2.37
CA GLY A 23 -5.61 -15.16 3.14
C GLY A 23 -6.97 -15.40 2.44
N GLY A 24 -6.99 -16.12 1.32
CA GLY A 24 -8.21 -16.48 0.58
C GLY A 24 -8.83 -15.32 -0.20
N ASN A 25 -8.05 -14.29 -0.56
CA ASN A 25 -8.53 -13.17 -1.37
C ASN A 25 -8.23 -13.42 -2.87
N THR A 26 -8.98 -12.78 -3.75
CA THR A 26 -8.70 -12.76 -5.19
C THR A 26 -7.81 -11.57 -5.54
N VAL A 27 -6.86 -11.77 -6.46
CA VAL A 27 -5.87 -10.75 -6.83
C VAL A 27 -5.86 -10.55 -8.34
N GLU A 28 -5.93 -9.28 -8.75
CA GLU A 28 -5.69 -8.85 -10.12
C GLU A 28 -4.39 -8.06 -10.16
N ILE A 29 -3.49 -8.41 -11.06
CA ILE A 29 -2.23 -7.68 -11.28
C ILE A 29 -2.35 -6.81 -12.52
N ILE A 30 -2.12 -5.52 -12.38
CA ILE A 30 -2.17 -4.54 -13.46
C ILE A 30 -0.80 -3.87 -13.59
N GLY A 31 -0.25 -3.83 -14.79
CA GLY A 31 1.01 -3.17 -15.04
C GLY A 31 1.13 -2.67 -16.49
N ARG A 32 1.99 -1.67 -16.72
CA ARG A 32 2.29 -1.16 -18.07
C ARG A 32 2.95 -2.21 -18.97
N ASN A 33 3.58 -3.21 -18.38
CA ASN A 33 4.17 -4.35 -19.11
C ASN A 33 3.34 -5.60 -18.83
N PRO A 34 2.51 -6.08 -19.79
CA PRO A 34 1.63 -7.23 -19.62
C PRO A 34 2.39 -8.53 -19.29
N ASP A 35 3.59 -8.73 -19.85
CA ASP A 35 4.39 -9.94 -19.61
C ASP A 35 4.87 -10.02 -18.16
N LYS A 36 5.29 -8.88 -17.57
CA LYS A 36 5.68 -8.82 -16.16
C LYS A 36 4.48 -9.06 -15.25
N SER A 37 3.30 -8.50 -15.58
CA SER A 37 2.06 -8.73 -14.84
C SER A 37 1.65 -10.19 -14.90
N ALA A 38 1.69 -10.81 -16.08
CA ALA A 38 1.39 -12.22 -16.28
C ALA A 38 2.39 -13.13 -15.55
N ALA A 39 3.69 -12.79 -15.57
CA ALA A 39 4.71 -13.54 -14.85
C ALA A 39 4.49 -13.48 -13.33
N LEU A 40 4.13 -12.30 -12.78
CA LEU A 40 3.79 -12.17 -11.37
C LEU A 40 2.53 -12.96 -11.03
N ALA A 41 1.46 -12.83 -11.82
CA ALA A 41 0.20 -13.54 -11.60
C ALA A 41 0.41 -15.07 -11.57
N ARG A 42 1.16 -15.61 -12.54
CA ARG A 42 1.53 -17.05 -12.53
C ARG A 42 2.32 -17.45 -11.28
N GLY A 43 3.24 -16.57 -10.84
CA GLY A 43 4.08 -16.84 -9.67
C GLY A 43 3.31 -16.77 -8.34
N LEU A 44 2.21 -16.02 -8.28
CA LEU A 44 1.32 -15.97 -7.12
C LEU A 44 0.39 -17.20 -7.08
N GLY A 45 -0.03 -17.69 -8.24
CA GLY A 45 -0.98 -18.81 -8.32
C GLY A 45 -2.36 -18.45 -7.79
N GLY A 46 -3.14 -19.47 -7.36
CA GLY A 46 -4.48 -19.28 -6.82
C GLY A 46 -5.41 -18.51 -7.76
N ASP A 47 -6.33 -17.75 -7.19
CA ASP A 47 -7.29 -16.92 -7.95
C ASP A 47 -6.66 -15.57 -8.36
N THR A 48 -5.50 -15.64 -9.06
CA THR A 48 -4.81 -14.45 -9.56
C THR A 48 -5.05 -14.26 -11.06
N THR A 49 -5.48 -13.06 -11.44
CA THR A 49 -5.72 -12.65 -12.82
C THR A 49 -4.83 -11.47 -13.21
N THR A 50 -4.88 -11.06 -14.48
CA THR A 50 -4.25 -9.83 -14.96
C THR A 50 -5.30 -8.88 -15.52
N GLY A 51 -5.16 -7.58 -15.22
CA GLY A 51 -5.99 -6.52 -15.77
C GLY A 51 -5.24 -5.71 -16.83
N THR A 52 -5.99 -4.93 -17.60
CA THR A 52 -5.47 -4.02 -18.62
C THR A 52 -5.18 -2.64 -18.01
N TRP A 53 -4.05 -2.04 -18.37
CA TRP A 53 -3.69 -0.68 -17.95
C TRP A 53 -4.75 0.34 -18.36
N GLY A 54 -5.14 1.23 -17.44
CA GLY A 54 -6.11 2.28 -17.65
C GLY A 54 -7.58 1.83 -17.69
N THR A 55 -7.87 0.53 -17.62
CA THR A 55 -9.25 0.05 -17.49
C THR A 55 -9.68 -0.03 -16.02
N ARG A 56 -11.00 -0.13 -15.78
CA ARG A 56 -11.55 -0.24 -14.44
C ARG A 56 -11.01 -1.49 -13.73
N PRO A 57 -10.32 -1.35 -12.59
CA PRO A 57 -9.86 -2.50 -11.80
C PRO A 57 -11.04 -3.33 -11.30
N THR A 58 -10.90 -4.66 -11.30
CA THR A 58 -11.94 -5.57 -10.82
C THR A 58 -12.03 -5.58 -9.29
N GLY A 59 -10.92 -5.31 -8.61
CA GLY A 59 -10.85 -5.20 -7.16
C GLY A 59 -11.60 -3.99 -6.62
N ASP A 60 -12.17 -4.12 -5.43
CA ASP A 60 -12.77 -3.00 -4.70
C ASP A 60 -11.68 -2.18 -3.97
N ILE A 61 -10.57 -2.85 -3.62
CA ILE A 61 -9.35 -2.24 -3.08
C ILE A 61 -8.27 -2.27 -4.17
N VAL A 62 -7.72 -1.10 -4.49
CA VAL A 62 -6.70 -0.89 -5.52
C VAL A 62 -5.40 -0.44 -4.85
N ILE A 63 -4.37 -1.26 -4.89
CA ILE A 63 -3.08 -0.99 -4.24
C ILE A 63 -2.10 -0.43 -5.27
N LEU A 64 -1.56 0.77 -5.00
CA LEU A 64 -0.56 1.42 -5.85
C LEU A 64 0.85 0.95 -5.47
N ALA A 65 1.27 -0.20 -5.99
CA ALA A 65 2.60 -0.78 -5.75
C ALA A 65 3.63 -0.27 -6.78
N VAL A 66 3.76 1.05 -6.86
CA VAL A 66 4.62 1.78 -7.80
C VAL A 66 5.60 2.68 -7.04
N LEU A 67 6.57 3.29 -7.72
CA LEU A 67 7.40 4.33 -7.13
C LEU A 67 6.56 5.60 -6.90
N PHE A 68 6.88 6.37 -5.85
CA PHE A 68 6.10 7.55 -5.47
C PHE A 68 5.92 8.56 -6.62
N ALA A 69 6.98 8.78 -7.42
CA ALA A 69 6.93 9.68 -8.57
C ALA A 69 5.94 9.24 -9.66
N ALA A 70 5.54 7.96 -9.68
CA ALA A 70 4.57 7.43 -10.61
C ALA A 70 3.14 7.38 -10.04
N ALA A 71 2.94 7.57 -8.73
CA ALA A 71 1.66 7.34 -8.07
C ALA A 71 0.56 8.29 -8.60
N VAL A 72 0.80 9.60 -8.59
CA VAL A 72 -0.15 10.59 -9.12
C VAL A 72 -0.37 10.43 -10.64
N PRO A 73 0.66 10.28 -11.49
CA PRO A 73 0.47 9.93 -12.91
C PRO A 73 -0.40 8.70 -13.13
N VAL A 74 -0.19 7.62 -12.38
CA VAL A 74 -1.02 6.41 -12.46
C VAL A 74 -2.49 6.72 -12.15
N VAL A 75 -2.76 7.46 -11.08
CA VAL A 75 -4.14 7.81 -10.71
C VAL A 75 -4.80 8.63 -11.82
N ARG A 76 -4.09 9.56 -12.45
CA ARG A 76 -4.59 10.33 -13.61
C ARG A 76 -4.82 9.46 -14.84
N ASP A 77 -3.93 8.50 -15.13
CA ASP A 77 -4.09 7.56 -16.25
C ASP A 77 -5.36 6.70 -16.11
N PHE A 78 -5.70 6.31 -14.89
CA PHE A 78 -6.90 5.52 -14.59
C PHE A 78 -8.16 6.39 -14.50
N GLY A 79 -8.05 7.64 -14.03
CA GLY A 79 -9.15 8.58 -13.93
C GLY A 79 -10.43 7.95 -13.36
N GLU A 80 -11.54 8.13 -14.08
CA GLU A 80 -12.88 7.62 -13.68
C GLU A 80 -12.95 6.08 -13.48
N ALA A 81 -11.96 5.33 -13.96
CA ALA A 81 -11.89 3.90 -13.67
C ALA A 81 -11.68 3.62 -12.17
N LEU A 82 -11.20 4.60 -11.39
CA LEU A 82 -11.03 4.51 -9.94
C LEU A 82 -12.25 5.00 -9.14
N ALA A 83 -13.28 5.54 -9.79
CA ALA A 83 -14.47 6.04 -9.10
C ALA A 83 -15.10 4.96 -8.22
N GLY A 84 -15.37 5.27 -6.94
CA GLY A 84 -15.93 4.38 -5.95
C GLY A 84 -14.98 3.29 -5.44
N LYS A 85 -13.69 3.35 -5.78
CA LYS A 85 -12.67 2.40 -5.28
C LYS A 85 -12.01 2.91 -4.01
N ILE A 86 -11.47 1.96 -3.22
CA ILE A 86 -10.51 2.24 -2.15
C ILE A 86 -9.12 2.17 -2.78
N VAL A 87 -8.45 3.32 -2.89
CA VAL A 87 -7.08 3.41 -3.43
C VAL A 87 -6.09 3.45 -2.27
N VAL A 88 -5.20 2.46 -2.22
CA VAL A 88 -4.20 2.33 -1.16
C VAL A 88 -2.84 2.79 -1.68
N ASP A 89 -2.35 3.90 -1.14
CA ASP A 89 -1.00 4.38 -1.38
C ASP A 89 -0.01 3.72 -0.42
N ILE A 90 0.95 2.98 -0.98
CA ILE A 90 2.02 2.32 -0.21
C ILE A 90 3.39 2.98 -0.41
N THR A 91 3.44 4.14 -1.06
CA THR A 91 4.70 4.76 -1.48
C THR A 91 5.37 5.55 -0.37
N ASN A 92 6.66 5.82 -0.53
CA ASN A 92 7.41 6.76 0.29
C ASN A 92 8.15 7.74 -0.62
N PRO A 93 7.97 9.06 -0.43
CA PRO A 93 8.63 10.08 -1.23
C PRO A 93 10.04 10.36 -0.70
N PHE A 94 10.90 9.36 -0.67
CA PHE A 94 12.28 9.56 -0.21
C PHE A 94 13.09 10.36 -1.24
N THR A 95 13.98 11.22 -0.72
CA THR A 95 15.08 11.77 -1.52
C THR A 95 15.96 10.65 -2.07
N PRO A 96 16.75 10.86 -3.14
CA PRO A 96 17.58 9.80 -3.75
C PRO A 96 18.53 9.11 -2.76
N ASP A 97 19.01 9.82 -1.75
CA ASP A 97 19.86 9.30 -0.66
C ASP A 97 19.02 8.74 0.52
N ALA A 98 17.70 8.88 0.47
CA ALA A 98 16.74 8.52 1.51
C ALA A 98 17.13 9.10 2.90
N THR A 99 17.60 10.35 2.94
CA THR A 99 17.86 11.12 4.17
C THR A 99 16.74 12.11 4.47
N GLY A 100 15.79 12.30 3.55
CA GLY A 100 14.67 13.23 3.66
C GLY A 100 13.48 12.79 2.82
N LEU A 101 12.43 13.61 2.88
CA LEU A 101 11.23 13.46 2.05
C LEU A 101 11.28 14.47 0.89
N ALA A 102 10.91 14.03 -0.30
CA ALA A 102 10.85 14.81 -1.54
C ALA A 102 9.47 15.46 -1.77
N VAL A 103 8.73 15.71 -0.70
CA VAL A 103 7.44 16.43 -0.71
C VAL A 103 7.53 17.65 0.22
N PRO A 104 6.73 18.71 -0.01
CA PRO A 104 6.68 19.86 0.90
C PRO A 104 6.31 19.45 2.33
N ALA A 105 6.79 20.23 3.31
CA ALA A 105 6.44 20.02 4.71
C ALA A 105 4.93 20.06 4.90
N GLY A 106 4.39 19.07 5.64
CA GLY A 106 2.96 18.93 5.89
C GLY A 106 2.15 18.33 4.73
N SER A 107 2.79 18.05 3.57
CA SER A 107 2.17 17.33 2.46
C SER A 107 2.56 15.85 2.47
N SER A 108 1.81 15.03 1.74
CA SER A 108 2.12 13.61 1.51
C SER A 108 1.79 13.21 0.07
N VAL A 109 2.32 12.08 -0.38
CA VAL A 109 1.92 11.51 -1.68
C VAL A 109 0.44 11.14 -1.65
N ALA A 110 -0.06 10.63 -0.53
CA ALA A 110 -1.46 10.24 -0.40
C ALA A 110 -2.42 11.42 -0.56
N THR A 111 -2.10 12.62 -0.04
CA THR A 111 -2.91 13.83 -0.25
C THR A 111 -2.89 14.27 -1.71
N GLN A 112 -1.74 14.21 -2.39
CA GLN A 112 -1.62 14.51 -3.82
C GLN A 112 -2.39 13.51 -4.69
N ILE A 113 -2.46 12.24 -4.29
CA ILE A 113 -3.28 11.21 -4.92
C ILE A 113 -4.77 11.55 -4.75
N ALA A 114 -5.19 11.94 -3.54
CA ALA A 114 -6.58 12.30 -3.27
C ALA A 114 -7.04 13.51 -4.10
N GLU A 115 -6.19 14.52 -4.26
CA GLU A 115 -6.45 15.68 -5.13
C GLU A 115 -6.57 15.32 -6.62
N ALA A 116 -5.89 14.26 -7.06
CA ALA A 116 -5.87 13.83 -8.46
C ALA A 116 -6.94 12.78 -8.81
N ALA A 117 -7.49 12.11 -7.80
CA ALA A 117 -8.45 11.03 -7.96
C ALA A 117 -9.89 11.56 -8.16
N PRO A 118 -10.80 10.77 -8.75
CA PRO A 118 -12.23 11.08 -8.74
C PRO A 118 -12.75 11.31 -7.32
N GLU A 119 -13.71 12.23 -7.14
CA GLU A 119 -14.26 12.61 -5.83
C GLU A 119 -14.82 11.42 -5.02
N SER A 120 -15.35 10.42 -5.70
CA SER A 120 -15.89 9.22 -5.07
C SER A 120 -14.83 8.17 -4.70
N THR A 121 -13.55 8.45 -4.93
CA THR A 121 -12.43 7.57 -4.58
C THR A 121 -12.02 7.77 -3.12
N HIS A 122 -11.89 6.69 -2.37
CA HIS A 122 -11.42 6.73 -0.98
C HIS A 122 -9.92 6.43 -0.93
N VAL A 123 -9.10 7.43 -0.67
CA VAL A 123 -7.64 7.26 -0.59
C VAL A 123 -7.22 6.92 0.84
N ILE A 124 -6.41 5.87 0.98
CA ILE A 124 -5.85 5.45 2.27
C ILE A 124 -4.35 5.24 2.12
N LYS A 125 -3.56 5.84 2.99
CA LYS A 125 -2.13 5.54 3.18
C LYS A 125 -2.01 4.27 4.00
N ALA A 126 -1.25 3.25 3.53
CA ALA A 126 -0.96 2.05 4.33
C ALA A 126 0.27 1.30 3.80
N PHE A 127 0.78 0.31 4.54
CA PHE A 127 1.92 -0.55 4.19
C PHE A 127 3.26 0.16 3.94
N ASN A 128 3.31 1.47 3.95
CA ASN A 128 4.51 2.25 3.61
C ASN A 128 5.63 2.10 4.65
N THR A 129 5.31 1.72 5.88
CA THR A 129 6.26 1.45 6.97
C THR A 129 6.73 0.00 7.01
N LEU A 130 6.69 -0.73 5.90
CA LEU A 130 7.07 -2.14 5.83
C LEU A 130 7.97 -2.42 4.64
N PHE A 131 9.07 -3.12 4.89
CA PHE A 131 9.90 -3.67 3.82
C PHE A 131 9.26 -4.91 3.20
N SER A 132 9.42 -5.08 1.89
CA SER A 132 8.82 -6.20 1.15
C SER A 132 9.24 -7.58 1.66
N HIS A 133 10.49 -7.74 2.09
CA HIS A 133 10.99 -9.00 2.65
C HIS A 133 10.43 -9.27 4.06
N VAL A 134 10.16 -8.22 4.85
CA VAL A 134 9.48 -8.37 6.16
C VAL A 134 8.05 -8.84 5.95
N LEU A 135 7.34 -8.27 4.96
CA LEU A 135 6.02 -8.80 4.56
C LEU A 135 6.10 -10.25 4.09
N ALA A 136 7.12 -10.60 3.30
CA ALA A 136 7.29 -11.95 2.77
C ALA A 136 7.67 -12.99 3.82
N SER A 137 8.17 -12.58 5.01
CA SER A 137 8.59 -13.50 6.09
C SER A 137 7.46 -14.33 6.71
N GLY A 138 6.20 -13.93 6.51
CA GLY A 138 5.04 -14.62 7.09
C GLY A 138 4.69 -14.17 8.51
N ASN A 139 5.57 -13.44 9.21
CA ASN A 139 5.32 -13.00 10.57
C ASN A 139 4.20 -11.94 10.65
N PRO A 140 3.40 -11.90 11.73
CA PRO A 140 2.43 -10.84 11.97
C PRO A 140 3.15 -9.54 12.35
N VAL A 141 2.92 -8.48 11.58
CA VAL A 141 3.44 -7.13 11.85
C VAL A 141 2.31 -6.12 11.85
N ASP A 142 2.54 -4.95 12.43
CA ASP A 142 1.57 -3.85 12.40
C ASP A 142 1.58 -3.17 11.02
N VAL A 143 0.39 -2.85 10.54
CA VAL A 143 0.17 -2.04 9.33
C VAL A 143 -0.58 -0.80 9.74
N PHE A 144 0.12 0.32 9.78
CA PHE A 144 -0.50 1.62 10.03
C PHE A 144 -1.30 2.03 8.80
N LEU A 145 -2.48 2.61 9.03
CA LEU A 145 -3.33 3.14 7.98
C LEU A 145 -3.91 4.51 8.36
N ALA A 146 -4.08 5.38 7.37
CA ALA A 146 -4.65 6.71 7.52
C ALA A 146 -5.54 7.04 6.33
N GLY A 147 -6.76 7.55 6.58
CA GLY A 147 -7.72 7.89 5.54
C GLY A 147 -9.01 8.49 6.14
N ASP A 148 -9.76 9.21 5.32
CA ASP A 148 -10.89 10.02 5.80
C ASP A 148 -12.19 9.22 5.93
N ASP A 149 -12.42 8.22 5.06
CA ASP A 149 -13.68 7.46 5.08
C ASP A 149 -13.60 6.27 6.04
N PRO A 150 -14.43 6.23 7.10
CA PRO A 150 -14.41 5.17 8.10
C PRO A 150 -14.76 3.77 7.53
N LYS A 151 -15.63 3.71 6.52
CA LYS A 151 -16.06 2.44 5.91
C LYS A 151 -14.95 1.86 5.04
N ALA A 152 -14.27 2.71 4.28
CA ALA A 152 -13.10 2.32 3.49
C ALA A 152 -11.97 1.84 4.41
N LYS A 153 -11.69 2.54 5.52
CA LYS A 153 -10.71 2.10 6.54
C LYS A 153 -11.09 0.75 7.14
N GLN A 154 -12.36 0.55 7.50
CA GLN A 154 -12.84 -0.73 8.03
C GLN A 154 -12.66 -1.86 7.01
N SER A 155 -12.98 -1.63 5.74
CA SER A 155 -12.80 -2.61 4.65
C SER A 155 -11.32 -2.95 4.46
N LEU A 156 -10.44 -1.95 4.47
CA LEU A 156 -9.00 -2.17 4.37
C LEU A 156 -8.44 -2.88 5.61
N ALA A 157 -8.90 -2.56 6.81
CA ALA A 157 -8.49 -3.23 8.05
C ALA A 157 -8.89 -4.71 8.04
N ALA A 158 -10.09 -5.05 7.56
CA ALA A 158 -10.52 -6.43 7.39
C ALA A 158 -9.62 -7.18 6.38
N PHE A 159 -9.27 -6.54 5.27
CA PHE A 159 -8.31 -7.09 4.31
C PHE A 159 -6.94 -7.31 4.96
N ILE A 160 -6.36 -6.31 5.64
CA ILE A 160 -5.07 -6.42 6.35
C ILE A 160 -5.09 -7.59 7.34
N THR A 161 -6.18 -7.75 8.09
CA THR A 161 -6.35 -8.87 9.03
C THR A 161 -6.34 -10.23 8.31
N SER A 162 -6.97 -10.32 7.13
CA SER A 162 -6.96 -11.55 6.32
C SER A 162 -5.56 -11.94 5.82
N LEU A 163 -4.62 -10.98 5.76
CA LEU A 163 -3.20 -11.22 5.45
C LEU A 163 -2.40 -11.78 6.64
N GLY A 164 -3.01 -11.98 7.81
CA GLY A 164 -2.32 -12.30 9.06
C GLY A 164 -1.56 -11.13 9.67
N LEU A 165 -1.95 -9.89 9.34
CA LEU A 165 -1.32 -8.65 9.79
C LEU A 165 -2.24 -7.91 10.78
N ARG A 166 -1.69 -6.98 11.53
CA ARG A 166 -2.43 -6.19 12.54
C ARG A 166 -2.67 -4.76 12.03
N PRO A 167 -3.91 -4.39 11.64
CA PRO A 167 -4.21 -3.02 11.24
C PRO A 167 -4.13 -2.07 12.44
N ARG A 168 -3.54 -0.87 12.23
CA ARG A 168 -3.43 0.21 13.21
C ARG A 168 -3.94 1.50 12.57
N ASP A 169 -5.14 1.91 12.93
CA ASP A 169 -5.73 3.16 12.44
C ASP A 169 -5.00 4.35 13.08
N ALA A 170 -4.35 5.16 12.27
CA ALA A 170 -3.62 6.35 12.67
C ALA A 170 -4.46 7.62 12.59
N GLY A 171 -5.69 7.56 12.05
CA GLY A 171 -6.58 8.70 11.92
C GLY A 171 -6.98 9.01 10.48
N ASP A 172 -7.22 10.30 10.21
CA ASP A 172 -7.57 10.80 8.89
C ASP A 172 -6.37 10.88 7.93
N LEU A 173 -6.61 11.29 6.68
CA LEU A 173 -5.56 11.31 5.65
C LEU A 173 -4.43 12.31 5.96
N SER A 174 -4.65 13.30 6.84
CA SER A 174 -3.61 14.22 7.29
C SER A 174 -2.46 13.50 8.02
N MET A 175 -2.74 12.31 8.59
CA MET A 175 -1.70 11.48 9.21
C MET A 175 -0.76 10.81 8.20
N ALA A 176 -1.04 10.86 6.92
CA ALA A 176 -0.22 10.21 5.90
C ALA A 176 1.23 10.73 5.87
N HIS A 177 1.45 12.04 6.06
CA HIS A 177 2.81 12.60 6.08
C HIS A 177 3.60 12.13 7.32
N TRP A 178 2.93 11.86 8.44
CA TRP A 178 3.58 11.28 9.61
C TRP A 178 3.96 9.82 9.38
N LEU A 179 3.13 9.07 8.65
CA LEU A 179 3.48 7.69 8.24
C LEU A 179 4.66 7.67 7.26
N GLU A 180 4.76 8.64 6.34
CA GLU A 180 5.92 8.81 5.47
C GLU A 180 7.17 9.19 6.27
N SER A 181 7.04 10.07 7.27
CA SER A 181 8.12 10.44 8.18
C SER A 181 8.56 9.27 9.07
N ALA A 182 7.62 8.43 9.53
CA ALA A 182 7.92 7.22 10.28
C ALA A 182 8.73 6.21 9.46
N SER A 183 8.45 6.09 8.17
CA SER A 183 9.27 5.28 7.26
C SER A 183 10.69 5.83 7.10
N LEU A 184 10.85 7.15 7.10
CA LEU A 184 12.17 7.77 7.05
C LEU A 184 12.96 7.48 8.33
N LEU A 185 12.30 7.54 9.51
CA LEU A 185 12.89 7.12 10.78
C LEU A 185 13.32 5.66 10.73
N GLU A 186 12.46 4.77 10.21
CA GLU A 186 12.77 3.34 10.05
C GLU A 186 14.00 3.11 9.15
N MET A 187 14.12 3.87 8.04
CA MET A 187 15.30 3.86 7.18
C MET A 187 16.57 4.29 7.94
N GLY A 188 16.48 5.30 8.80
CA GLY A 188 17.56 5.73 9.67
C GLY A 188 18.00 4.63 10.63
N LEU A 189 17.06 4.03 11.35
CA LEU A 189 17.30 2.92 12.28
C LEU A 189 17.94 1.72 11.58
N ALA A 190 17.46 1.38 10.37
CA ALA A 190 18.02 0.27 9.59
C ALA A 190 19.50 0.50 9.22
N ARG A 191 19.86 1.75 8.86
CA ARG A 191 21.22 2.12 8.45
C ARG A 191 22.20 2.25 9.61
N THR A 192 21.70 2.58 10.82
CA THR A 192 22.54 2.80 12.00
C THR A 192 22.78 1.56 12.85
N GLY A 193 22.47 0.36 12.33
CA GLY A 193 22.89 -0.90 12.92
C GLY A 193 21.80 -1.94 13.17
N LEU A 194 20.50 -1.58 13.08
CA LEU A 194 19.42 -2.56 13.23
C LEU A 194 19.22 -3.43 11.98
N GLY A 195 19.75 -2.97 10.81
CA GLY A 195 19.53 -3.63 9.54
C GLY A 195 18.09 -3.48 9.04
N PHE A 196 17.81 -4.00 7.85
CA PHE A 196 16.52 -3.82 7.18
C PHE A 196 15.47 -4.87 7.55
N ASN A 197 15.76 -5.78 8.47
CA ASN A 197 14.78 -6.78 8.94
C ASN A 197 14.05 -6.31 10.20
N ILE A 198 13.47 -5.13 10.13
CA ILE A 198 12.74 -4.45 11.19
C ILE A 198 11.35 -4.05 10.74
N ALA A 199 10.45 -3.80 11.68
CA ALA A 199 9.15 -3.19 11.48
C ALA A 199 8.79 -2.34 12.70
N LEU A 200 8.07 -1.25 12.48
CA LEU A 200 7.48 -0.47 13.56
C LEU A 200 6.28 -1.22 14.16
N ALA A 201 6.12 -1.16 15.47
CA ALA A 201 5.01 -1.79 16.17
C ALA A 201 4.51 -0.93 17.32
N VAL A 202 3.23 -1.10 17.68
CA VAL A 202 2.64 -0.50 18.87
C VAL A 202 2.59 -1.54 19.99
N ASP A 203 3.30 -1.27 21.06
CA ASP A 203 3.22 -2.03 22.32
C ASP A 203 2.27 -1.30 23.28
N THR A 204 1.07 -1.85 23.47
CA THR A 204 0.08 -1.31 24.41
C THR A 204 0.34 -1.90 25.81
N ARG A 205 0.89 -1.08 26.70
CA ARG A 205 1.01 -1.45 28.11
C ARG A 205 -0.29 -1.14 28.83
N VAL A 206 -0.95 -2.16 29.36
CA VAL A 206 -2.07 -1.97 30.27
C VAL A 206 -1.50 -1.43 31.57
N ALA A 207 -2.00 -0.29 32.07
CA ALA A 207 -1.68 0.15 33.40
C ALA A 207 -2.16 -0.93 34.40
N ALA A 208 -1.27 -1.37 35.27
CA ALA A 208 -1.57 -2.33 36.31
C ALA A 208 -2.56 -1.73 37.33
#